data_baa8a812a6e6b9302f9059c019594714
#
_entry.id   baa8a812a6e6b9302f9059c019594714
#
_cell.length_a   1.000
_cell.length_b   1.000
_cell.length_c   1.000
_cell.angle_alpha   90.00
_cell.angle_beta   90.00
_cell.angle_gamma   90.00
#
_symmetry.space_group_name_H-M   'P 1'
#
loop_
_entity.id
_entity.type
_entity.pdbx_description
1 polymer ?
#
loop_
_entity_poly.entity_id
_entity_poly.type
_entity_poly.pdbx_seq_one_letter_code
_entity_poly.pdbx_strand_id
1 'polypeptide(L)'
;LVGDVNGSYSIPYFEVASYSYDEMDVTDHNYTYFGDDPLSPEFFIGRWPIRTEDELKKIKRRSIGYVTMRNPGTSYSLEDAGIDLSYLNNALMVAANYAGNDDPGAFYPVTPVWTSQWLMDELYNYGYSKVDTAFWTNLNPIDNYPISTAWNQGVGIIGYRGWGGGTGWANPDFRNPDLELLVNNWKLPVVFSFVCNTGDFNRPGGDHCFAEKAITVGSPDIPTGAVAVVGPSDKDTDTKFNNPLYGTMMDALLEERVPELAPALHTGKQCLIEEFGDLLAPDDCGFEGTYTEFYHYVYNVLGDPSLPVWLGEPKNMSTALNEGQELISSHISTIITDEAGVPLMDVVGALLYGGELIAKGLSNKDGQLIVDFEDIPDNSSIDLYLNKAQYYQKKIELYYESDDGEDAPSFDYQLESPDSSYLYTFVSSESDYNWIEINEIGTNLNLTDDSVIPDVDLGFEFNYYGEPYTKLTVCSNGWVSFEPCLKAEGSSNECNPLPYFYNNSIGHTIGPYAMIAPFFDDLDDNGGTEPFNVYFWTNNQDSVIVEWFNVAQRKNDEHCPDCEKETFQLILDNANTNGIDNGNII
;
A
#
# COMPACT_ATOMS: atom_id res chain seq x y z
N LEU A 1 -13.68 2.88 11.51
CA LEU A 1 -14.61 3.08 12.64
C LEU A 1 -14.98 4.56 12.78
N VAL A 2 -16.26 4.87 12.99
CA VAL A 2 -16.74 6.25 13.14
C VAL A 2 -17.32 6.42 14.54
N GLY A 3 -16.50 6.83 15.48
CA GLY A 3 -16.82 7.00 16.90
C GLY A 3 -15.57 7.00 17.76
N ASP A 4 -15.59 7.76 18.85
CA ASP A 4 -14.58 7.75 19.90
C ASP A 4 -14.80 6.52 20.82
N VAL A 5 -13.93 6.29 21.76
CA VAL A 5 -14.13 5.35 22.87
C VAL A 5 -14.97 5.99 23.97
N ASN A 6 -15.06 7.31 24.00
CA ASN A 6 -15.76 8.14 24.98
C ASN A 6 -16.92 8.93 24.34
N GLY A 7 -17.90 9.34 25.16
CA GLY A 7 -18.98 10.21 24.73
C GLY A 7 -20.19 9.47 24.15
N SER A 8 -21.08 10.25 23.50
CA SER A 8 -22.38 9.74 23.03
C SER A 8 -22.30 8.89 21.75
N TYR A 9 -21.20 8.97 21.03
CA TYR A 9 -20.94 8.24 19.79
C TYR A 9 -19.83 7.21 19.98
N SER A 10 -19.71 6.65 21.21
CA SER A 10 -18.67 5.69 21.52
C SER A 10 -18.84 4.38 20.75
N ILE A 11 -17.72 3.89 20.22
CA ILE A 11 -17.59 2.57 19.61
C ILE A 11 -16.67 1.72 20.49
N PRO A 12 -17.01 0.45 20.73
CA PRO A 12 -16.12 -0.46 21.46
C PRO A 12 -14.69 -0.45 20.91
N TYR A 13 -13.76 -0.78 21.76
CA TYR A 13 -12.33 -0.92 21.46
C TYR A 13 -11.82 -2.17 22.17
N PHE A 14 -10.63 -2.59 21.83
CA PHE A 14 -9.93 -3.66 22.52
C PHE A 14 -8.74 -3.10 23.29
N GLU A 15 -8.23 -3.89 24.19
CA GLU A 15 -7.04 -3.56 24.96
C GLU A 15 -6.07 -4.75 24.94
N VAL A 16 -4.80 -4.45 24.86
CA VAL A 16 -3.70 -5.40 24.96
C VAL A 16 -2.79 -4.99 26.10
N ALA A 17 -2.28 -5.95 26.89
CA ALA A 17 -1.31 -5.63 27.93
C ALA A 17 0.00 -5.14 27.31
N SER A 18 0.64 -4.14 27.92
CA SER A 18 1.98 -3.75 27.52
C SER A 18 3.02 -4.81 27.90
N TYR A 19 4.10 -4.90 27.14
CA TYR A 19 5.23 -5.76 27.47
C TYR A 19 6.23 -5.08 28.42
N SER A 20 6.16 -3.76 28.56
CA SER A 20 7.16 -2.97 29.31
C SER A 20 6.61 -2.26 30.53
N TYR A 21 5.30 -2.04 30.62
CA TYR A 21 4.63 -1.35 31.73
C TYR A 21 3.39 -2.11 32.19
N ASP A 22 3.04 -1.97 33.48
CA ASP A 22 1.78 -2.49 34.04
C ASP A 22 0.61 -1.57 33.61
N GLU A 23 0.30 -1.62 32.30
CA GLU A 23 -0.80 -0.87 31.69
C GLU A 23 -1.43 -1.65 30.54
N MET A 24 -2.60 -1.19 30.12
CA MET A 24 -3.33 -1.73 28.97
C MET A 24 -3.33 -0.67 27.85
N ASP A 25 -2.95 -1.10 26.66
CA ASP A 25 -2.91 -0.27 25.46
C ASP A 25 -4.15 -0.48 24.61
N VAL A 26 -4.74 0.62 24.14
CA VAL A 26 -5.93 0.58 23.29
C VAL A 26 -5.58 0.20 21.87
N THR A 27 -6.44 -0.64 21.26
CA THR A 27 -6.26 -1.10 19.89
C THR A 27 -7.58 -1.30 19.16
N ASP A 28 -7.56 -1.07 17.85
CA ASP A 28 -8.64 -1.46 16.93
C ASP A 28 -8.26 -2.66 16.05
N HIS A 29 -7.04 -3.16 16.18
CA HIS A 29 -6.51 -4.23 15.34
C HIS A 29 -7.36 -5.51 15.39
N ASN A 30 -7.94 -5.85 16.54
CA ASN A 30 -8.82 -7.01 16.68
C ASN A 30 -10.08 -6.99 15.78
N TYR A 31 -10.42 -5.86 15.20
CA TYR A 31 -11.49 -5.78 14.20
C TYR A 31 -11.04 -6.21 12.81
N THR A 32 -9.75 -6.41 12.56
CA THR A 32 -9.20 -6.60 11.20
C THR A 32 -9.06 -8.06 10.80
N TYR A 33 -9.14 -9.00 11.73
CA TYR A 33 -8.99 -10.42 11.45
C TYR A 33 -10.14 -11.24 12.06
N PHE A 34 -10.52 -12.34 11.41
CA PHE A 34 -11.63 -13.20 11.83
C PHE A 34 -11.17 -14.56 12.40
N GLY A 35 -9.92 -14.91 12.21
CA GLY A 35 -9.28 -16.10 12.74
C GLY A 35 -8.60 -15.86 14.10
N ASP A 36 -7.67 -16.73 14.43
CA ASP A 36 -6.87 -16.63 15.65
C ASP A 36 -5.49 -15.98 15.39
N ASP A 37 -5.18 -15.62 14.15
CA ASP A 37 -3.90 -15.04 13.75
C ASP A 37 -3.98 -13.51 13.62
N PRO A 38 -3.40 -12.76 14.56
CA PRO A 38 -3.39 -11.30 14.52
C PRO A 38 -2.44 -10.72 13.46
N LEU A 39 -1.56 -11.52 12.86
CA LEU A 39 -0.58 -11.07 11.87
C LEU A 39 -1.14 -11.08 10.44
N SER A 40 -2.30 -11.72 10.23
CA SER A 40 -2.97 -11.88 8.93
C SER A 40 -4.31 -11.15 8.89
N PRO A 41 -4.33 -9.81 8.87
CA PRO A 41 -5.57 -9.05 8.78
C PRO A 41 -6.24 -9.20 7.40
N GLU A 42 -7.56 -9.41 7.38
CA GLU A 42 -8.36 -9.50 6.15
C GLU A 42 -8.77 -8.14 5.59
N PHE A 43 -8.69 -7.07 6.41
CA PHE A 43 -8.96 -5.70 5.96
C PHE A 43 -8.25 -4.67 6.83
N PHE A 44 -8.17 -3.45 6.32
CA PHE A 44 -7.51 -2.33 7.00
C PHE A 44 -8.51 -1.48 7.77
N ILE A 45 -8.06 -0.88 8.86
CA ILE A 45 -8.90 -0.11 9.76
C ILE A 45 -8.29 1.25 10.10
N GLY A 46 -9.15 2.23 10.33
CA GLY A 46 -8.82 3.50 10.92
C GLY A 46 -9.97 4.03 11.75
N ARG A 47 -9.69 4.92 12.70
CA ARG A 47 -10.69 5.49 13.60
C ARG A 47 -10.90 6.97 13.33
N TRP A 48 -12.16 7.38 13.17
CA TRP A 48 -12.60 8.77 13.28
C TRP A 48 -13.10 8.99 14.71
N PRO A 49 -12.30 9.58 15.60
CA PRO A 49 -12.61 9.68 17.03
C PRO A 49 -13.59 10.83 17.29
N ILE A 50 -14.84 10.63 16.95
CA ILE A 50 -15.89 11.65 17.08
C ILE A 50 -16.65 11.50 18.38
N ARG A 51 -16.81 12.61 19.11
CA ARG A 51 -17.63 12.75 20.32
C ARG A 51 -18.86 13.61 20.08
N THR A 52 -18.82 14.40 19.01
CA THR A 52 -19.85 15.37 18.63
C THR A 52 -20.11 15.36 17.12
N GLU A 53 -21.29 15.84 16.70
CA GLU A 53 -21.59 16.05 15.28
C GLU A 53 -20.66 17.08 14.62
N ASP A 54 -20.13 18.03 15.37
CA ASP A 54 -19.18 19.01 14.84
C ASP A 54 -17.86 18.34 14.47
N GLU A 55 -17.37 17.44 15.31
CA GLU A 55 -16.15 16.64 15.00
C GLU A 55 -16.37 15.73 13.78
N LEU A 56 -17.54 15.09 13.66
CA LEU A 56 -17.88 14.34 12.45
C LEU A 56 -17.83 15.23 11.20
N LYS A 57 -18.40 16.43 11.25
CA LYS A 57 -18.36 17.38 10.13
C LYS A 57 -16.92 17.79 9.81
N LYS A 58 -16.10 18.06 10.83
CA LYS A 58 -14.67 18.42 10.67
C LYS A 58 -13.90 17.31 9.97
N ILE A 59 -13.95 16.07 10.49
CA ILE A 59 -13.19 14.94 9.95
C ILE A 59 -13.70 14.59 8.55
N LYS A 60 -15.02 14.44 8.35
CA LYS A 60 -15.60 14.15 7.04
C LYS A 60 -15.17 15.17 5.97
N ARG A 61 -15.27 16.47 6.28
CA ARG A 61 -14.96 17.51 5.29
C ARG A 61 -13.47 17.53 4.96
N ARG A 62 -12.58 17.39 5.94
CA ARG A 62 -11.13 17.35 5.67
C ARG A 62 -10.72 16.13 4.86
N SER A 63 -11.27 14.94 5.16
CA SER A 63 -10.97 13.73 4.41
C SER A 63 -11.43 13.86 2.95
N ILE A 64 -12.70 14.25 2.72
CA ILE A 64 -13.20 14.47 1.37
C ILE A 64 -12.42 15.56 0.64
N GLY A 65 -12.16 16.70 1.29
CA GLY A 65 -11.42 17.81 0.69
C GLY A 65 -9.99 17.43 0.31
N TYR A 66 -9.33 16.66 1.15
CA TYR A 66 -7.98 16.17 0.89
C TYR A 66 -7.94 15.16 -0.27
N VAL A 67 -8.83 14.17 -0.28
CA VAL A 67 -8.86 13.15 -1.35
C VAL A 67 -9.21 13.76 -2.70
N THR A 68 -10.18 14.67 -2.73
CA THR A 68 -10.69 15.25 -3.99
C THR A 68 -9.97 16.54 -4.40
N MET A 69 -9.13 17.09 -3.54
CA MET A 69 -8.54 18.44 -3.69
C MET A 69 -9.59 19.52 -4.00
N ARG A 70 -10.79 19.34 -3.44
CA ARG A 70 -11.93 20.28 -3.62
C ARG A 70 -12.43 20.76 -2.27
N ASN A 71 -12.98 21.98 -2.24
CA ASN A 71 -13.66 22.48 -1.06
C ASN A 71 -15.02 21.78 -0.96
N PRO A 72 -15.22 20.85 0.01
CA PRO A 72 -16.43 20.05 0.08
C PRO A 72 -17.71 20.89 0.18
N GLY A 73 -18.74 20.50 -0.58
CA GLY A 73 -20.00 21.22 -0.65
C GLY A 73 -19.99 22.43 -1.59
N THR A 74 -18.93 22.62 -2.34
CA THR A 74 -18.83 23.62 -3.40
C THR A 74 -18.37 22.96 -4.72
N SER A 75 -18.46 23.70 -5.82
CA SER A 75 -17.92 23.27 -7.12
C SER A 75 -16.43 23.66 -7.31
N TYR A 76 -15.85 24.37 -6.34
CA TYR A 76 -14.50 24.93 -6.44
C TYR A 76 -13.45 23.92 -5.97
N SER A 77 -12.31 23.89 -6.69
CA SER A 77 -11.09 23.24 -6.21
C SER A 77 -10.52 23.98 -5.00
N LEU A 78 -9.57 23.36 -4.29
CA LEU A 78 -8.83 24.07 -3.23
C LEU A 78 -7.99 25.20 -3.80
N GLU A 79 -7.48 25.06 -5.03
CA GLU A 79 -6.74 26.12 -5.74
C GLU A 79 -7.63 27.32 -6.06
N ASP A 80 -8.87 27.09 -6.53
CA ASP A 80 -9.86 28.15 -6.75
C ASP A 80 -10.21 28.88 -5.44
N ALA A 81 -10.10 28.17 -4.31
CA ALA A 81 -10.25 28.75 -2.98
C ALA A 81 -8.98 29.45 -2.48
N GLY A 82 -7.93 29.54 -3.30
CA GLY A 82 -6.69 30.23 -2.99
C GLY A 82 -5.66 29.41 -2.22
N ILE A 83 -5.80 28.08 -2.18
CA ILE A 83 -4.82 27.18 -1.57
C ILE A 83 -3.78 26.81 -2.64
N ASP A 84 -2.55 27.15 -2.40
CA ASP A 84 -1.42 26.74 -3.22
C ASP A 84 -1.06 25.28 -2.87
N LEU A 85 -1.28 24.34 -3.81
CA LEU A 85 -1.05 22.91 -3.62
C LEU A 85 0.42 22.50 -3.68
N SER A 86 1.34 23.42 -4.03
CA SER A 86 2.78 23.16 -3.99
C SER A 86 3.28 22.76 -2.60
N TYR A 87 2.47 22.99 -1.54
CA TYR A 87 2.78 22.52 -0.19
C TYR A 87 2.92 20.98 -0.11
N LEU A 88 2.30 20.25 -1.02
CA LEU A 88 2.39 18.79 -1.11
C LEU A 88 3.79 18.31 -1.54
N ASN A 89 4.58 19.19 -2.17
CA ASN A 89 5.99 18.94 -2.50
C ASN A 89 6.95 19.28 -1.34
N ASN A 90 6.42 19.64 -0.17
CA ASN A 90 7.20 19.96 1.01
C ASN A 90 6.93 18.96 2.13
N ALA A 91 7.93 18.71 2.95
CA ALA A 91 7.82 17.86 4.14
C ALA A 91 8.44 18.54 5.37
N LEU A 92 8.14 18.03 6.55
CA LEU A 92 8.77 18.42 7.81
C LEU A 92 9.24 17.18 8.55
N MET A 93 10.53 17.09 8.81
CA MET A 93 11.11 16.04 9.66
C MET A 93 11.45 16.63 11.04
N VAL A 94 10.82 16.05 12.05
CA VAL A 94 11.01 16.43 13.46
C VAL A 94 11.66 15.26 14.19
N ALA A 95 12.72 15.50 14.93
CA ALA A 95 13.37 14.45 15.68
C ALA A 95 14.09 14.96 16.93
N ALA A 96 14.19 14.07 17.92
CA ALA A 96 15.00 14.28 19.10
C ALA A 96 15.93 13.08 19.34
N ASN A 97 17.22 13.32 19.46
CA ASN A 97 18.13 12.30 19.95
C ASN A 97 17.89 12.02 21.42
N TYR A 98 18.09 10.78 21.81
CA TYR A 98 18.06 10.39 23.22
C TYR A 98 19.23 10.99 23.99
N ALA A 99 19.00 11.38 25.23
CA ALA A 99 20.04 11.92 26.07
C ALA A 99 21.25 10.97 26.18
N GLY A 100 22.43 11.48 25.88
CA GLY A 100 23.66 10.69 25.88
C GLY A 100 23.97 9.90 24.62
N ASN A 101 23.11 9.94 23.60
CA ASN A 101 23.27 9.19 22.34
C ASN A 101 23.64 10.10 21.15
N ASP A 102 24.29 11.23 21.41
CA ASP A 102 24.79 12.11 20.34
C ASP A 102 26.09 11.58 19.69
N ASP A 103 26.69 10.54 20.26
CA ASP A 103 27.88 9.88 19.72
C ASP A 103 27.47 8.78 18.72
N PRO A 104 27.85 8.90 17.43
CA PRO A 104 27.54 7.91 16.40
C PRO A 104 28.02 6.49 16.68
N GLY A 105 29.02 6.34 17.54
CA GLY A 105 29.53 5.04 17.97
C GLY A 105 28.85 4.46 19.19
N ALA A 106 27.97 5.22 19.83
CA ALA A 106 27.54 4.91 21.19
C ALA A 106 26.52 3.81 21.27
N PHE A 107 25.62 3.68 20.32
CA PHE A 107 24.63 2.62 20.42
C PHE A 107 23.84 2.35 19.14
N TYR A 108 23.69 1.09 18.87
CA TYR A 108 22.62 0.54 18.05
C TYR A 108 21.30 0.60 18.84
N PRO A 109 20.21 0.94 18.23
CA PRO A 109 20.02 1.29 16.81
C PRO A 109 20.35 2.78 16.52
N VAL A 110 20.30 3.12 15.23
CA VAL A 110 20.46 4.50 14.74
C VAL A 110 19.56 5.47 15.53
N THR A 111 20.10 6.61 15.88
CA THR A 111 19.34 7.62 16.64
C THR A 111 18.17 8.19 15.83
N PRO A 112 17.09 8.68 16.45
CA PRO A 112 15.94 9.25 15.75
C PRO A 112 16.30 10.35 14.74
N VAL A 113 17.29 11.17 15.02
CA VAL A 113 17.77 12.21 14.09
C VAL A 113 18.35 11.59 12.83
N TRP A 114 19.14 10.53 12.94
CA TRP A 114 19.74 9.86 11.77
C TRP A 114 18.68 9.19 10.90
N THR A 115 17.72 8.51 11.50
CA THR A 115 16.59 7.94 10.76
C THR A 115 15.82 9.02 10.00
N SER A 116 15.58 10.17 10.64
CA SER A 116 14.90 11.29 9.99
C SER A 116 15.74 11.94 8.90
N GLN A 117 17.07 11.97 9.03
CA GLN A 117 17.98 12.43 7.96
C GLN A 117 17.96 11.49 6.75
N TRP A 118 17.97 10.18 6.99
CA TRP A 118 17.83 9.21 5.91
C TRP A 118 16.50 9.39 5.16
N LEU A 119 15.38 9.48 5.88
CA LEU A 119 14.07 9.74 5.26
C LEU A 119 14.02 11.06 4.50
N MET A 120 14.73 12.08 4.97
CA MET A 120 14.85 13.35 4.26
C MET A 120 15.57 13.16 2.91
N ASP A 121 16.61 12.35 2.87
CA ASP A 121 17.33 12.03 1.63
C ASP A 121 16.41 11.25 0.67
N GLU A 122 15.62 10.28 1.15
CA GLU A 122 14.63 9.57 0.33
C GLU A 122 13.55 10.50 -0.22
N LEU A 123 13.03 11.43 0.57
CA LEU A 123 12.08 12.45 0.09
C LEU A 123 12.68 13.34 -1.01
N TYR A 124 13.95 13.77 -0.86
CA TYR A 124 14.62 14.52 -1.93
C TYR A 124 14.87 13.67 -3.17
N ASN A 125 15.23 12.40 -3.02
CA ASN A 125 15.41 11.47 -4.14
C ASN A 125 14.10 11.26 -4.90
N TYR A 126 12.97 11.19 -4.20
CA TYR A 126 11.64 11.11 -4.82
C TYR A 126 11.27 12.39 -5.59
N GLY A 127 11.73 13.56 -5.17
CA GLY A 127 11.47 14.84 -5.85
C GLY A 127 10.84 15.93 -4.99
N TYR A 128 10.82 15.78 -3.67
CA TYR A 128 10.37 16.85 -2.79
C TYR A 128 11.23 18.10 -2.97
N SER A 129 10.56 19.25 -3.06
CA SER A 129 11.23 20.53 -3.29
C SER A 129 11.90 21.08 -2.03
N LYS A 130 11.34 20.73 -0.87
CA LYS A 130 11.78 21.24 0.43
C LYS A 130 11.45 20.26 1.54
N VAL A 131 12.44 19.97 2.38
CA VAL A 131 12.24 19.25 3.64
C VAL A 131 12.73 20.14 4.78
N ASP A 132 11.79 20.71 5.51
CA ASP A 132 12.08 21.47 6.73
C ASP A 132 12.49 20.50 7.84
N THR A 133 13.35 20.94 8.74
CA THR A 133 13.84 20.13 9.85
C THR A 133 13.66 20.85 11.19
N ALA A 134 13.30 20.07 12.20
CA ALA A 134 13.27 20.50 13.59
C ALA A 134 13.97 19.42 14.44
N PHE A 135 15.31 19.40 14.38
CA PHE A 135 16.12 18.39 15.05
C PHE A 135 16.65 18.94 16.38
N TRP A 136 16.23 18.29 17.44
CA TRP A 136 16.68 18.57 18.79
C TRP A 136 17.77 17.60 19.22
N THR A 137 18.84 18.13 19.78
CA THR A 137 19.89 17.35 20.44
C THR A 137 20.28 18.04 21.75
N ASN A 138 20.94 17.32 22.67
CA ASN A 138 21.46 17.91 23.90
C ASN A 138 22.48 19.02 23.62
N LEU A 139 23.17 18.96 22.51
CA LEU A 139 24.16 19.96 22.10
C LEU A 139 23.54 21.13 21.35
N ASN A 140 22.37 20.92 20.75
CA ASN A 140 21.63 21.93 20.00
C ASN A 140 20.14 21.85 20.35
N PRO A 141 19.72 22.26 21.55
CA PRO A 141 18.30 22.30 21.91
C PRO A 141 17.61 23.42 21.13
N ILE A 142 16.43 23.10 20.58
CA ILE A 142 15.57 24.03 19.85
C ILE A 142 14.18 24.05 20.48
N ASP A 143 13.42 25.13 20.28
CA ASP A 143 12.01 25.23 20.63
C ASP A 143 11.11 24.66 19.51
N ASN A 144 9.79 24.81 19.63
CA ASN A 144 8.81 24.33 18.68
C ASN A 144 8.50 25.31 17.52
N TYR A 145 9.15 26.46 17.49
CA TYR A 145 8.90 27.48 16.47
C TYR A 145 9.14 26.98 15.02
N PRO A 146 10.19 26.20 14.73
CA PRO A 146 10.37 25.60 13.41
C PRO A 146 9.21 24.68 13.00
N ILE A 147 8.64 23.92 13.94
CA ILE A 147 7.51 23.02 13.69
C ILE A 147 6.27 23.84 13.30
N SER A 148 5.87 24.79 14.16
CA SER A 148 4.72 25.65 13.91
C SER A 148 4.86 26.44 12.61
N THR A 149 6.06 26.90 12.30
CA THR A 149 6.35 27.68 11.09
C THR A 149 6.17 26.83 9.84
N ALA A 150 6.81 25.67 9.75
CA ALA A 150 6.72 24.77 8.59
C ALA A 150 5.28 24.27 8.41
N TRP A 151 4.62 23.84 9.48
CA TRP A 151 3.23 23.37 9.43
C TRP A 151 2.28 24.45 8.91
N ASN A 152 2.40 25.68 9.40
CA ASN A 152 1.57 26.82 8.96
C ASN A 152 1.88 27.28 7.53
N GLN A 153 3.12 27.17 7.06
CA GLN A 153 3.47 27.44 5.66
C GLN A 153 2.87 26.39 4.72
N GLY A 154 2.73 25.17 5.20
CA GLY A 154 2.18 24.01 4.49
C GLY A 154 3.25 23.01 4.13
N VAL A 155 2.99 21.76 4.53
CA VAL A 155 3.76 20.57 4.21
C VAL A 155 2.78 19.42 3.97
N GLY A 156 3.08 18.50 3.05
CA GLY A 156 2.24 17.34 2.75
C GLY A 156 2.46 16.21 3.76
N ILE A 157 3.69 16.09 4.25
CA ILE A 157 4.12 15.03 5.17
C ILE A 157 4.82 15.65 6.38
N ILE A 158 4.53 15.12 7.57
CA ILE A 158 5.27 15.39 8.80
C ILE A 158 5.68 14.07 9.43
N GLY A 159 6.98 13.87 9.65
CA GLY A 159 7.53 12.74 10.37
C GLY A 159 8.07 13.14 11.73
N TYR A 160 7.79 12.35 12.76
CA TYR A 160 8.37 12.53 14.09
C TYR A 160 9.01 11.26 14.64
N ARG A 161 10.22 11.38 15.12
CA ARG A 161 10.96 10.37 15.87
C ARG A 161 11.61 10.99 17.11
N GLY A 162 11.47 10.37 18.27
CA GLY A 162 12.08 10.87 19.50
C GLY A 162 11.33 10.46 20.75
N TRP A 163 11.06 11.41 21.64
CA TRP A 163 10.30 11.23 22.85
C TRP A 163 8.89 11.80 22.72
N GLY A 164 7.90 11.15 23.28
CA GLY A 164 6.53 11.62 23.25
C GLY A 164 5.69 11.11 24.41
N GLY A 165 4.42 11.42 24.32
CA GLY A 165 3.40 10.99 25.26
C GLY A 165 2.02 11.34 24.71
N GLY A 166 0.97 10.94 25.39
CA GLY A 166 -0.41 11.06 24.91
C GLY A 166 -0.84 12.48 24.51
N THR A 167 -0.15 13.54 24.91
CA THR A 167 -0.48 14.92 24.52
C THR A 167 0.45 15.51 23.46
N GLY A 168 1.42 14.77 22.95
CA GLY A 168 2.31 15.22 21.91
C GLY A 168 3.77 14.90 22.11
N TRP A 169 4.60 15.58 21.37
CA TRP A 169 6.04 15.38 21.28
C TRP A 169 6.78 16.11 22.40
N ALA A 170 7.90 15.54 22.79
CA ALA A 170 8.84 16.16 23.70
C ALA A 170 10.19 16.31 23.00
N ASN A 171 10.82 17.46 23.06
CA ASN A 171 12.12 17.71 22.43
C ASN A 171 12.11 17.56 20.88
N PRO A 172 11.67 18.57 20.12
CA PRO A 172 11.10 19.82 20.61
C PRO A 172 9.71 19.61 21.20
N ASP A 173 9.37 20.37 22.23
CA ASP A 173 8.06 20.26 22.90
C ASP A 173 6.96 20.83 22.00
N PHE A 174 6.09 19.95 21.45
CA PHE A 174 4.95 20.31 20.62
C PHE A 174 3.72 19.50 21.04
N ARG A 175 2.72 20.16 21.55
CA ARG A 175 1.62 19.54 22.30
C ARG A 175 0.24 19.95 21.77
N ASN A 176 -0.81 19.34 22.34
CA ASN A 176 -2.21 19.67 22.02
C ASN A 176 -2.52 21.19 22.02
N PRO A 177 -2.03 22.01 22.96
CA PRO A 177 -2.23 23.45 22.89
C PRO A 177 -1.57 24.13 21.68
N ASP A 178 -0.45 23.60 21.19
CA ASP A 178 0.23 24.13 20.00
C ASP A 178 -0.57 23.83 18.73
N LEU A 179 -1.22 22.64 18.66
CA LEU A 179 -2.13 22.28 17.57
C LEU A 179 -3.30 23.26 17.45
N GLU A 180 -3.82 23.78 18.57
CA GLU A 180 -4.91 24.78 18.60
C GLU A 180 -4.51 26.13 18.02
N LEU A 181 -3.20 26.42 17.98
CA LEU A 181 -2.65 27.66 17.45
C LEU A 181 -2.30 27.57 15.95
N LEU A 182 -2.46 26.41 15.33
CA LEU A 182 -2.17 26.24 13.92
C LEU A 182 -3.18 26.99 13.04
N VAL A 183 -2.64 27.57 11.95
CA VAL A 183 -3.41 28.34 10.96
C VAL A 183 -3.15 27.84 9.52
N ASN A 184 -2.74 26.59 9.38
CA ASN A 184 -2.39 25.98 8.09
C ASN A 184 -3.57 25.83 7.11
N ASN A 185 -4.81 26.03 7.56
CA ASN A 185 -6.01 25.94 6.73
C ASN A 185 -6.05 24.59 5.98
N TRP A 186 -6.51 24.54 4.76
CA TRP A 186 -6.60 23.34 3.92
C TRP A 186 -5.25 22.71 3.55
N LYS A 187 -4.12 23.27 3.96
CA LYS A 187 -2.80 22.64 3.81
C LYS A 187 -2.59 21.58 4.89
N LEU A 188 -3.30 20.48 4.75
CA LEU A 188 -3.38 19.41 5.75
C LEU A 188 -2.34 18.33 5.47
N PRO A 189 -1.35 18.10 6.33
CA PRO A 189 -0.43 16.99 6.21
C PRO A 189 -1.03 15.65 6.66
N VAL A 190 -0.42 14.56 6.23
CA VAL A 190 -0.42 13.29 6.96
C VAL A 190 0.74 13.32 7.96
N VAL A 191 0.47 12.91 9.20
CA VAL A 191 1.47 12.91 10.28
C VAL A 191 1.86 11.49 10.65
N PHE A 192 3.12 11.19 10.57
CA PHE A 192 3.75 9.94 10.96
C PHE A 192 4.45 10.12 12.30
N SER A 193 3.77 9.77 13.40
CA SER A 193 4.24 9.98 14.76
C SER A 193 4.74 8.65 15.37
N PHE A 194 5.93 8.25 14.99
CA PHE A 194 6.55 7.01 15.46
C PHE A 194 7.25 7.21 16.80
N VAL A 195 6.44 7.38 17.83
CA VAL A 195 6.86 7.68 19.21
C VAL A 195 5.73 7.36 20.18
N CYS A 196 6.06 7.17 21.46
CA CYS A 196 5.17 6.73 22.53
C CYS A 196 3.82 7.45 22.61
N ASN A 197 2.73 6.75 22.86
CA ASN A 197 1.36 7.17 23.24
C ASN A 197 0.67 8.23 22.38
N THR A 198 1.23 8.70 21.30
CA THR A 198 0.60 9.80 20.55
C THR A 198 -0.73 9.41 19.91
N GLY A 199 -0.98 8.09 19.74
CA GLY A 199 -2.22 7.50 19.26
C GLY A 199 -3.06 6.79 20.33
N ASP A 200 -2.81 7.02 21.62
CA ASP A 200 -3.59 6.44 22.71
C ASP A 200 -4.95 7.13 22.84
N PHE A 201 -5.92 6.65 22.07
CA PHE A 201 -7.27 7.21 21.98
C PHE A 201 -8.19 6.81 23.17
N ASN A 202 -7.69 6.06 24.17
CA ASN A 202 -8.37 5.81 25.46
C ASN A 202 -7.62 6.43 26.64
N ARG A 203 -7.07 7.63 26.46
CA ARG A 203 -6.30 8.29 27.51
C ARG A 203 -7.05 8.42 28.83
N PRO A 204 -6.36 8.18 29.97
CA PRO A 204 -6.90 8.51 31.28
C PRO A 204 -7.36 9.96 31.37
N GLY A 205 -8.58 10.17 31.90
CA GLY A 205 -9.19 11.49 32.01
C GLY A 205 -10.10 11.89 30.85
N GLY A 206 -10.08 11.13 29.76
CA GLY A 206 -10.99 11.31 28.62
C GLY A 206 -10.68 12.50 27.72
N ASP A 207 -9.50 13.11 27.82
CA ASP A 207 -9.04 14.14 26.90
C ASP A 207 -8.52 13.50 25.60
N HIS A 208 -8.63 14.22 24.48
CA HIS A 208 -8.06 13.76 23.20
C HIS A 208 -6.55 13.52 23.32
N CYS A 209 -6.07 12.40 22.75
CA CYS A 209 -4.66 12.23 22.50
C CYS A 209 -4.18 13.19 21.40
N PHE A 210 -2.86 13.21 21.16
CA PHE A 210 -2.27 14.10 20.16
C PHE A 210 -2.82 13.83 18.75
N ALA A 211 -2.93 12.56 18.35
CA ALA A 211 -3.44 12.17 17.04
C ALA A 211 -4.92 12.57 16.85
N GLU A 212 -5.78 12.32 17.84
CA GLU A 212 -7.18 12.75 17.82
C GLU A 212 -7.29 14.27 17.71
N LYS A 213 -6.49 14.98 18.52
CA LYS A 213 -6.49 16.45 18.52
C LYS A 213 -6.06 17.01 17.18
N ALA A 214 -5.01 16.46 16.56
CA ALA A 214 -4.48 16.93 15.28
C ALA A 214 -5.52 16.88 14.16
N ILE A 215 -6.44 15.91 14.18
CA ILE A 215 -7.47 15.75 13.14
C ILE A 215 -8.82 16.40 13.51
N THR A 216 -8.96 17.00 14.69
CA THR A 216 -10.21 17.63 15.15
C THR A 216 -10.11 19.15 15.35
N VAL A 217 -8.91 19.74 15.33
CA VAL A 217 -8.72 21.19 15.44
C VAL A 217 -9.25 21.95 14.22
N GLY A 218 -9.46 23.26 14.38
CA GLY A 218 -10.06 24.10 13.35
C GLY A 218 -11.58 24.00 13.29
N SER A 219 -12.15 24.39 12.16
CA SER A 219 -13.57 24.30 11.89
C SER A 219 -13.85 23.48 10.62
N PRO A 220 -15.11 23.09 10.35
CA PRO A 220 -15.44 22.39 9.10
C PRO A 220 -15.08 23.16 7.83
N ASP A 221 -15.15 24.49 7.87
CA ASP A 221 -14.91 25.34 6.70
C ASP A 221 -13.44 25.81 6.60
N ILE A 222 -12.78 25.90 7.75
CA ILE A 222 -11.36 26.27 7.86
C ILE A 222 -10.68 25.21 8.73
N PRO A 223 -10.38 24.04 8.17
CA PRO A 223 -9.68 22.99 8.89
C PRO A 223 -8.23 23.42 9.17
N THR A 224 -7.70 22.99 10.30
CA THR A 224 -6.27 23.14 10.63
C THR A 224 -5.75 21.82 11.20
N GLY A 225 -4.47 21.72 11.48
CA GLY A 225 -3.88 20.47 11.95
C GLY A 225 -3.56 19.50 10.81
N ALA A 226 -4.01 18.25 10.93
CA ALA A 226 -3.70 17.17 10.00
C ALA A 226 -4.97 16.54 9.38
N VAL A 227 -4.81 15.79 8.28
CA VAL A 227 -5.90 14.98 7.71
C VAL A 227 -5.97 13.61 8.36
N ALA A 228 -4.83 13.01 8.67
CA ALA A 228 -4.69 11.74 9.36
C ALA A 228 -3.38 11.69 10.15
N VAL A 229 -3.33 10.82 11.15
CA VAL A 229 -2.13 10.56 11.96
C VAL A 229 -1.95 9.06 12.14
N VAL A 230 -0.74 8.58 11.91
CA VAL A 230 -0.29 7.25 12.35
C VAL A 230 0.47 7.43 13.66
N GLY A 231 0.08 6.70 14.68
CA GLY A 231 0.75 6.75 15.97
C GLY A 231 0.37 5.60 16.89
N PRO A 232 1.26 5.23 17.84
CA PRO A 232 1.02 4.12 18.74
C PRO A 232 0.22 4.55 19.97
N SER A 233 -0.47 3.56 20.55
CA SER A 233 -1.11 3.68 21.87
C SER A 233 -0.16 3.37 23.01
N ASP A 234 0.86 2.53 22.81
CA ASP A 234 1.81 2.14 23.83
C ASP A 234 2.79 3.26 24.20
N LYS A 235 3.19 3.23 25.46
CA LYS A 235 4.02 4.24 26.11
C LYS A 235 5.52 4.10 25.86
N ASP A 236 5.97 2.93 25.46
CA ASP A 236 7.40 2.60 25.39
C ASP A 236 7.78 1.84 24.11
N THR A 237 7.26 2.26 22.97
CA THR A 237 7.67 1.67 21.69
C THR A 237 9.16 1.84 21.45
N ASP A 238 9.87 0.73 21.23
CA ASP A 238 11.33 0.70 21.09
C ASP A 238 11.78 1.19 19.69
N THR A 239 12.89 1.90 19.67
CA THR A 239 13.53 2.40 18.44
C THR A 239 13.94 1.28 17.49
N LYS A 240 14.28 0.11 18.02
CA LYS A 240 14.65 -1.08 17.24
C LYS A 240 13.55 -1.49 16.27
N PHE A 241 12.29 -1.43 16.68
CA PHE A 241 11.15 -1.80 15.86
C PHE A 241 10.55 -0.60 15.12
N ASN A 242 10.57 0.59 15.75
CA ASN A 242 10.02 1.79 15.14
C ASN A 242 10.77 2.22 13.85
N ASN A 243 12.08 2.02 13.78
CA ASN A 243 12.86 2.44 12.63
C ASN A 243 12.53 1.62 11.37
N PRO A 244 12.60 0.27 11.37
CA PRO A 244 12.23 -0.52 10.19
C PRO A 244 10.75 -0.36 9.83
N LEU A 245 9.83 -0.39 10.80
CA LEU A 245 8.42 -0.16 10.54
C LEU A 245 8.16 1.16 9.82
N TYR A 246 8.75 2.25 10.31
CA TYR A 246 8.61 3.57 9.70
C TYR A 246 9.31 3.67 8.34
N GLY A 247 10.53 3.14 8.23
CA GLY A 247 11.29 3.15 6.98
C GLY A 247 10.55 2.42 5.87
N THR A 248 10.16 1.17 6.09
CA THR A 248 9.45 0.35 5.10
C THR A 248 8.08 0.92 4.73
N MET A 249 7.34 1.50 5.70
CA MET A 249 6.11 2.22 5.41
C MET A 249 6.36 3.40 4.45
N MET A 250 7.42 4.18 4.68
CA MET A 250 7.76 5.31 3.82
C MET A 250 8.25 4.86 2.43
N ASP A 251 9.03 3.77 2.36
CA ASP A 251 9.44 3.19 1.08
C ASP A 251 8.24 2.72 0.26
N ALA A 252 7.27 2.05 0.89
CA ALA A 252 6.03 1.62 0.23
C ALA A 252 5.26 2.81 -0.38
N LEU A 253 5.23 3.95 0.31
CA LEU A 253 4.60 5.18 -0.18
C LEU A 253 5.41 5.81 -1.31
N LEU A 254 6.72 6.03 -1.10
CA LEU A 254 7.59 6.78 -2.02
C LEU A 254 7.87 6.02 -3.32
N GLU A 255 7.82 4.71 -3.31
CA GLU A 255 7.89 3.90 -4.52
C GLU A 255 6.54 3.83 -5.28
N GLU A 256 5.52 4.53 -4.78
CA GLU A 256 4.15 4.57 -5.33
C GLU A 256 3.50 3.19 -5.46
N ARG A 257 3.94 2.22 -4.66
CA ARG A 257 3.42 0.84 -4.68
C ARG A 257 2.17 0.69 -3.84
N VAL A 258 2.13 1.37 -2.69
CA VAL A 258 1.03 1.31 -1.73
C VAL A 258 0.66 2.73 -1.33
N PRO A 259 -0.19 3.41 -2.12
CA PRO A 259 -0.47 4.82 -1.91
C PRO A 259 -1.41 5.09 -0.73
N GLU A 260 -2.17 4.09 -0.27
CA GLU A 260 -3.14 4.25 0.81
C GLU A 260 -2.48 4.11 2.18
N LEU A 261 -2.94 4.90 3.13
CA LEU A 261 -2.30 5.08 4.44
C LEU A 261 -2.22 3.81 5.29
N ALA A 262 -3.33 3.08 5.45
CA ALA A 262 -3.32 1.90 6.31
C ALA A 262 -2.65 0.68 5.64
N PRO A 263 -2.81 0.41 4.34
CA PRO A 263 -1.99 -0.55 3.62
C PRO A 263 -0.49 -0.27 3.73
N ALA A 264 -0.06 0.99 3.58
CA ALA A 264 1.35 1.36 3.74
C ALA A 264 1.86 1.10 5.17
N LEU A 265 1.05 1.43 6.21
CA LEU A 265 1.38 1.09 7.59
C LEU A 265 1.51 -0.43 7.76
N HIS A 266 0.63 -1.20 7.13
CA HIS A 266 0.68 -2.65 7.20
C HIS A 266 1.96 -3.20 6.57
N THR A 267 2.40 -2.66 5.43
CA THR A 267 3.69 -3.02 4.82
C THR A 267 4.84 -2.84 5.82
N GLY A 268 4.84 -1.73 6.58
CA GLY A 268 5.81 -1.53 7.66
C GLY A 268 5.70 -2.56 8.79
N LYS A 269 4.48 -3.00 9.13
CA LYS A 269 4.25 -4.05 10.13
C LYS A 269 4.72 -5.42 9.63
N GLN A 270 4.53 -5.73 8.34
CA GLN A 270 5.03 -6.96 7.72
C GLN A 270 6.56 -7.04 7.79
N CYS A 271 7.27 -5.94 7.55
CA CYS A 271 8.73 -5.89 7.72
C CYS A 271 9.18 -6.35 9.13
N LEU A 272 8.38 -6.09 10.17
CA LEU A 272 8.71 -6.59 11.51
C LEU A 272 8.59 -8.11 11.63
N ILE A 273 7.68 -8.74 10.88
CA ILE A 273 7.56 -10.21 10.82
C ILE A 273 8.83 -10.79 10.22
N GLU A 274 9.31 -10.19 9.16
CA GLU A 274 10.50 -10.64 8.43
C GLU A 274 11.78 -10.45 9.24
N GLU A 275 11.94 -9.26 9.85
CA GLU A 275 13.14 -8.91 10.58
C GLU A 275 13.23 -9.54 11.98
N PHE A 276 12.10 -9.77 12.64
CA PHE A 276 12.07 -10.17 14.06
C PHE A 276 11.26 -11.44 14.32
N GLY A 277 10.42 -11.86 13.38
CA GLY A 277 9.68 -13.13 13.41
C GLY A 277 9.13 -13.50 14.79
N ASP A 278 9.60 -14.59 15.34
CA ASP A 278 9.16 -15.17 16.61
C ASP A 278 9.86 -14.58 17.85
N LEU A 279 10.49 -13.40 17.73
CA LEU A 279 11.15 -12.76 18.87
C LEU A 279 10.12 -12.44 19.96
N LEU A 280 10.16 -13.22 21.03
CA LEU A 280 9.22 -13.05 22.14
C LEU A 280 9.45 -11.74 22.88
N ALA A 281 8.37 -11.05 23.17
CA ALA A 281 8.38 -9.94 24.10
C ALA A 281 8.53 -10.46 25.55
N PRO A 282 9.07 -9.65 26.48
CA PRO A 282 9.08 -10.00 27.88
C PRO A 282 7.63 -10.14 28.41
N ASP A 283 7.38 -11.15 29.24
CA ASP A 283 6.08 -11.39 29.88
C ASP A 283 5.94 -10.71 31.26
N ASP A 284 6.86 -9.81 31.57
CA ASP A 284 6.97 -9.18 32.91
C ASP A 284 5.75 -8.31 33.26
N CYS A 285 5.03 -7.81 32.25
CA CYS A 285 3.90 -6.87 32.40
C CYS A 285 2.56 -7.42 31.89
N GLY A 286 2.49 -8.69 31.51
CA GLY A 286 1.25 -9.38 31.17
C GLY A 286 0.94 -9.50 29.68
N PHE A 287 1.78 -9.01 28.79
CA PHE A 287 1.72 -9.34 27.38
C PHE A 287 2.37 -10.72 27.14
N GLU A 288 1.62 -11.63 26.54
CA GLU A 288 2.11 -12.95 26.14
C GLU A 288 2.08 -13.02 24.60
N GLY A 289 3.24 -12.89 23.95
CA GLY A 289 3.35 -12.92 22.48
C GLY A 289 4.69 -12.41 21.96
N THR A 290 4.77 -12.20 20.66
CA THR A 290 5.94 -11.66 20.00
C THR A 290 5.91 -10.13 19.97
N TYR A 291 7.09 -9.50 19.80
CA TYR A 291 7.13 -8.06 19.55
C TYR A 291 6.35 -7.68 18.30
N THR A 292 6.38 -8.53 17.28
CA THR A 292 5.68 -8.30 16.01
C THR A 292 4.17 -8.22 16.23
N GLU A 293 3.58 -9.18 16.98
CA GLU A 293 2.16 -9.13 17.36
C GLU A 293 1.84 -7.85 18.13
N PHE A 294 2.68 -7.49 19.10
CA PHE A 294 2.47 -6.28 19.90
C PHE A 294 2.41 -5.01 19.01
N TYR A 295 3.35 -4.88 18.07
CA TYR A 295 3.39 -3.73 17.15
C TYR A 295 2.21 -3.71 16.15
N HIS A 296 1.62 -4.86 15.83
CA HIS A 296 0.36 -4.91 15.08
C HIS A 296 -0.80 -4.33 15.88
N TYR A 297 -0.86 -4.58 17.18
CA TYR A 297 -1.91 -4.04 18.04
C TYR A 297 -1.77 -2.54 18.28
N VAL A 298 -0.58 -2.05 18.62
CA VAL A 298 -0.45 -0.70 19.16
C VAL A 298 -0.34 0.41 18.13
N TYR A 299 0.08 0.13 16.89
CA TYR A 299 0.13 1.16 15.84
C TYR A 299 -1.22 1.30 15.14
N ASN A 300 -1.83 2.49 15.28
CA ASN A 300 -3.17 2.80 14.81
C ASN A 300 -3.18 3.95 13.80
N VAL A 301 -4.20 3.95 12.92
CA VAL A 301 -4.53 5.07 12.03
C VAL A 301 -5.68 5.85 12.62
N LEU A 302 -5.42 7.11 13.03
CA LEU A 302 -6.45 8.09 13.37
C LEU A 302 -6.75 8.90 12.11
N GLY A 303 -7.86 8.58 11.44
CA GLY A 303 -8.22 9.11 10.13
C GLY A 303 -8.87 8.06 9.23
N ASP A 304 -8.93 8.36 7.94
CA ASP A 304 -9.41 7.44 6.92
C ASP A 304 -8.31 6.44 6.53
N PRO A 305 -8.52 5.13 6.70
CA PRO A 305 -7.51 4.13 6.39
C PRO A 305 -7.21 4.01 4.88
N SER A 306 -8.16 4.35 4.04
CA SER A 306 -8.04 4.32 2.57
C SER A 306 -7.51 5.63 1.97
N LEU A 307 -7.09 6.58 2.81
CA LEU A 307 -6.62 7.88 2.36
C LEU A 307 -5.37 7.73 1.48
N PRO A 308 -5.41 8.14 0.19
CA PRO A 308 -4.20 8.20 -0.62
C PRO A 308 -3.31 9.32 -0.09
N VAL A 309 -2.06 8.99 0.25
CA VAL A 309 -1.10 9.99 0.69
C VAL A 309 -0.59 10.76 -0.54
N TRP A 310 -0.83 12.06 -0.58
CA TRP A 310 -0.29 12.88 -1.67
C TRP A 310 1.22 13.07 -1.51
N LEU A 311 1.96 12.66 -2.52
CA LEU A 311 3.42 12.74 -2.57
C LEU A 311 3.92 13.92 -3.42
N GLY A 312 3.01 14.79 -3.83
CA GLY A 312 3.28 15.95 -4.63
C GLY A 312 1.98 16.61 -5.12
N GLU A 313 2.11 17.61 -5.98
CA GLU A 313 0.94 18.24 -6.61
C GLU A 313 0.18 17.21 -7.47
N PRO A 314 -1.16 17.18 -7.37
CA PRO A 314 -1.96 16.26 -8.14
C PRO A 314 -1.76 16.44 -9.66
N LYS A 315 -1.65 15.33 -10.37
CA LYS A 315 -1.55 15.29 -11.83
C LYS A 315 -2.95 15.23 -12.46
N ASN A 316 -3.08 15.61 -13.72
CA ASN A 316 -4.33 15.45 -14.47
C ASN A 316 -4.34 14.15 -15.28
N MET A 317 -5.52 13.57 -15.45
CA MET A 317 -5.74 12.45 -16.36
C MET A 317 -6.68 12.87 -17.51
N SER A 318 -6.49 12.25 -18.67
CA SER A 318 -7.24 12.47 -19.88
C SER A 318 -7.96 11.20 -20.34
N THR A 319 -9.08 11.37 -21.02
CA THR A 319 -9.87 10.29 -21.61
C THR A 319 -10.55 10.81 -22.88
N ALA A 320 -10.91 9.91 -23.78
CA ALA A 320 -11.65 10.26 -25.00
C ALA A 320 -13.14 10.59 -24.73
N LEU A 321 -13.67 10.27 -23.55
CA LEU A 321 -15.05 10.59 -23.18
C LEU A 321 -15.22 12.10 -22.98
N ASN A 322 -16.34 12.62 -23.49
CA ASN A 322 -16.70 14.02 -23.38
C ASN A 322 -17.84 14.23 -22.39
N GLU A 323 -17.85 15.38 -21.75
CA GLU A 323 -18.97 15.83 -20.92
C GLU A 323 -20.26 15.88 -21.75
N GLY A 324 -21.35 15.28 -21.26
CA GLY A 324 -22.62 15.20 -21.95
C GLY A 324 -22.66 14.21 -23.11
N GLN A 325 -21.70 13.29 -23.22
CA GLN A 325 -21.71 12.27 -24.27
C GLN A 325 -22.87 11.29 -24.07
N GLU A 326 -23.57 11.00 -25.17
CA GLU A 326 -24.60 9.98 -25.21
C GLU A 326 -23.99 8.58 -25.25
N LEU A 327 -24.54 7.67 -24.48
CA LEU A 327 -24.26 6.25 -24.48
C LEU A 327 -25.50 5.51 -25.01
N ILE A 328 -25.33 4.79 -26.08
CA ILE A 328 -26.40 4.00 -26.72
C ILE A 328 -26.45 2.54 -26.24
N SER A 329 -25.56 2.20 -25.31
CA SER A 329 -25.46 0.85 -24.73
C SER A 329 -25.01 0.93 -23.27
N SER A 330 -25.26 -0.12 -22.50
CA SER A 330 -24.82 -0.28 -21.11
C SER A 330 -23.32 -0.67 -20.99
N HIS A 331 -22.51 -0.22 -21.95
CA HIS A 331 -21.07 -0.50 -22.03
C HIS A 331 -20.27 0.79 -22.24
N ILE A 332 -19.29 1.03 -21.39
CA ILE A 332 -18.32 2.12 -21.52
C ILE A 332 -16.94 1.51 -21.74
N SER A 333 -16.29 1.88 -22.85
CA SER A 333 -14.87 1.55 -23.11
C SER A 333 -14.11 2.81 -23.46
N THR A 334 -13.01 3.09 -22.76
CA THR A 334 -12.20 4.27 -23.01
C THR A 334 -10.74 4.02 -22.61
N ILE A 335 -9.83 4.79 -23.22
CA ILE A 335 -8.41 4.81 -22.82
C ILE A 335 -8.18 6.02 -21.91
N ILE A 336 -7.50 5.78 -20.80
CA ILE A 336 -7.12 6.82 -19.86
C ILE A 336 -5.60 7.02 -19.92
N THR A 337 -5.19 8.28 -20.02
CA THR A 337 -3.77 8.65 -20.11
C THR A 337 -3.45 9.79 -19.16
N ASP A 338 -2.17 9.99 -18.89
CA ASP A 338 -1.67 11.22 -18.29
C ASP A 338 -1.64 12.40 -19.29
N GLU A 339 -1.12 13.55 -18.88
CA GLU A 339 -0.99 14.75 -19.73
C GLU A 339 0.02 14.57 -20.88
N ALA A 340 0.96 13.66 -20.76
CA ALA A 340 1.93 13.32 -21.81
C ALA A 340 1.39 12.28 -22.79
N GLY A 341 0.20 11.72 -22.56
CA GLY A 341 -0.43 10.68 -23.37
C GLY A 341 0.02 9.27 -23.00
N VAL A 342 0.70 9.09 -21.87
CA VAL A 342 1.09 7.77 -21.37
C VAL A 342 -0.14 7.08 -20.77
N PRO A 343 -0.44 5.83 -21.15
CA PRO A 343 -1.53 5.05 -20.58
C PRO A 343 -1.43 4.95 -19.06
N LEU A 344 -2.57 5.07 -18.39
CA LEU A 344 -2.66 4.94 -16.93
C LEU A 344 -3.34 3.64 -16.54
N MET A 345 -2.58 2.71 -16.00
CA MET A 345 -3.06 1.50 -15.37
C MET A 345 -3.69 1.80 -13.99
N ASP A 346 -4.56 0.92 -13.50
CA ASP A 346 -5.17 0.98 -12.15
C ASP A 346 -5.97 2.27 -11.87
N VAL A 347 -6.55 2.87 -12.90
CA VAL A 347 -7.56 3.91 -12.70
C VAL A 347 -8.89 3.25 -12.38
N VAL A 348 -9.43 3.54 -11.21
CA VAL A 348 -10.77 3.08 -10.83
C VAL A 348 -11.81 3.95 -11.52
N GLY A 349 -12.64 3.35 -12.37
CA GLY A 349 -13.85 3.95 -12.90
C GLY A 349 -15.05 3.54 -12.07
N ALA A 350 -15.76 4.50 -11.48
CA ALA A 350 -16.99 4.29 -10.70
C ALA A 350 -18.17 4.99 -11.38
N LEU A 351 -19.17 4.23 -11.79
CA LEU A 351 -20.36 4.73 -12.46
C LEU A 351 -21.51 4.87 -11.46
N LEU A 352 -22.08 6.07 -11.34
CA LEU A 352 -23.15 6.38 -10.42
C LEU A 352 -24.43 6.81 -11.17
N TYR A 353 -25.57 6.27 -10.74
CA TYR A 353 -26.90 6.71 -11.16
C TYR A 353 -27.71 7.14 -9.93
N GLY A 354 -28.25 8.35 -9.98
CA GLY A 354 -28.98 8.90 -8.83
C GLY A 354 -28.16 9.03 -7.53
N GLY A 355 -26.83 9.01 -7.63
CA GLY A 355 -25.91 9.03 -6.50
C GLY A 355 -25.55 7.66 -5.92
N GLU A 356 -26.11 6.59 -6.46
CA GLU A 356 -25.80 5.20 -6.08
C GLU A 356 -24.80 4.59 -7.07
N LEU A 357 -23.83 3.82 -6.58
CA LEU A 357 -22.86 3.10 -7.40
C LEU A 357 -23.56 1.95 -8.13
N ILE A 358 -23.58 1.99 -9.45
CA ILE A 358 -24.19 0.96 -10.29
C ILE A 358 -23.17 0.02 -10.96
N ALA A 359 -21.97 0.52 -11.24
CA ALA A 359 -20.90 -0.30 -11.82
C ALA A 359 -19.52 0.29 -11.50
N LYS A 360 -18.50 -0.54 -11.63
CA LYS A 360 -17.09 -0.13 -11.49
C LYS A 360 -16.20 -0.94 -12.43
N GLY A 361 -15.07 -0.36 -12.82
CA GLY A 361 -14.04 -1.02 -13.59
C GLY A 361 -12.65 -0.54 -13.18
N LEU A 362 -11.62 -1.23 -13.63
CA LEU A 362 -10.22 -0.90 -13.40
C LEU A 362 -9.51 -0.84 -14.76
N SER A 363 -8.73 0.21 -15.02
CA SER A 363 -7.98 0.30 -16.27
C SER A 363 -6.79 -0.67 -16.27
N ASN A 364 -6.54 -1.30 -17.41
CA ASN A 364 -5.43 -2.21 -17.62
C ASN A 364 -4.12 -1.46 -17.94
N LYS A 365 -3.03 -2.19 -18.21
CA LYS A 365 -1.70 -1.65 -18.56
C LYS A 365 -1.70 -0.70 -19.76
N ASP A 366 -2.66 -0.84 -20.69
CA ASP A 366 -2.82 0.00 -21.87
C ASP A 366 -3.74 1.21 -21.61
N GLY A 367 -4.09 1.45 -20.34
CA GLY A 367 -5.00 2.50 -19.91
C GLY A 367 -6.47 2.24 -20.26
N GLN A 368 -6.80 1.08 -20.81
CA GLN A 368 -8.16 0.76 -21.20
C GLN A 368 -9.01 0.49 -19.95
N LEU A 369 -10.03 1.29 -19.77
CA LEU A 369 -11.09 1.11 -18.78
C LEU A 369 -12.35 0.59 -19.46
N ILE A 370 -12.91 -0.50 -18.94
CA ILE A 370 -14.21 -1.04 -19.34
C ILE A 370 -15.12 -1.01 -18.12
N VAL A 371 -16.35 -0.49 -18.30
CA VAL A 371 -17.38 -0.48 -17.26
C VAL A 371 -18.69 -0.93 -17.90
N ASP A 372 -19.15 -2.11 -17.52
CA ASP A 372 -20.46 -2.64 -17.92
C ASP A 372 -21.45 -2.43 -16.79
N PHE A 373 -22.68 -2.06 -17.12
CA PHE A 373 -23.73 -1.81 -16.13
C PHE A 373 -25.07 -2.38 -16.59
N GLU A 374 -25.97 -2.63 -15.65
CA GLU A 374 -27.34 -3.06 -15.97
C GLU A 374 -28.12 -1.90 -16.59
N ASP A 375 -29.10 -2.24 -17.46
CA ASP A 375 -29.94 -1.24 -18.11
C ASP A 375 -30.64 -0.35 -17.07
N ILE A 376 -30.53 0.94 -17.28
CA ILE A 376 -31.22 1.98 -16.50
C ILE A 376 -32.24 2.67 -17.41
N PRO A 377 -33.21 3.43 -16.87
CA PRO A 377 -34.19 4.14 -17.70
C PRO A 377 -33.54 5.05 -18.73
N ASP A 378 -34.09 5.06 -19.94
CA ASP A 378 -33.67 5.99 -21.01
C ASP A 378 -33.70 7.44 -20.59
N ASN A 379 -32.90 8.27 -21.24
CA ASN A 379 -32.71 9.68 -20.92
C ASN A 379 -32.20 9.92 -19.48
N SER A 380 -31.45 8.95 -18.93
CA SER A 380 -30.81 9.06 -17.62
C SER A 380 -29.48 9.77 -17.70
N SER A 381 -29.23 10.71 -16.77
CA SER A 381 -27.89 11.23 -16.51
C SER A 381 -27.15 10.30 -15.55
N ILE A 382 -25.95 9.95 -15.88
CA ILE A 382 -25.03 9.10 -15.09
C ILE A 382 -23.70 9.79 -14.92
N ASP A 383 -23.06 9.57 -13.78
CA ASP A 383 -21.78 10.17 -13.42
C ASP A 383 -20.68 9.12 -13.42
N LEU A 384 -19.71 9.25 -14.31
CA LEU A 384 -18.48 8.45 -14.28
C LEU A 384 -17.41 9.21 -13.50
N TYR A 385 -16.92 8.61 -12.40
CA TYR A 385 -15.79 9.11 -11.62
C TYR A 385 -14.56 8.27 -11.92
N LEU A 386 -13.46 8.94 -12.28
CA LEU A 386 -12.14 8.33 -12.48
C LEU A 386 -11.25 8.71 -11.31
N ASN A 387 -10.67 7.72 -10.63
CA ASN A 387 -9.81 7.90 -9.47
C ASN A 387 -8.52 7.11 -9.62
N LYS A 388 -7.40 7.77 -9.33
CA LYS A 388 -6.09 7.15 -9.18
C LYS A 388 -5.27 7.97 -8.20
N ALA A 389 -4.47 7.30 -7.35
CA ALA A 389 -3.54 8.00 -6.47
C ALA A 389 -2.62 8.95 -7.26
N GLN A 390 -2.28 10.09 -6.69
CA GLN A 390 -1.49 11.16 -7.29
C GLN A 390 -2.16 11.90 -8.48
N TYR A 391 -3.44 11.63 -8.75
CA TYR A 391 -4.21 12.28 -9.82
C TYR A 391 -5.48 12.93 -9.28
N TYR A 392 -5.84 14.08 -9.85
CA TYR A 392 -7.14 14.68 -9.57
C TYR A 392 -8.27 13.72 -9.94
N GLN A 393 -9.24 13.57 -9.04
CA GLN A 393 -10.47 12.89 -9.39
C GLN A 393 -11.14 13.59 -10.58
N LYS A 394 -11.45 12.85 -11.64
CA LYS A 394 -12.16 13.34 -12.80
C LYS A 394 -13.59 12.82 -12.79
N LYS A 395 -14.56 13.73 -12.87
CA LYS A 395 -15.98 13.41 -13.05
C LYS A 395 -16.35 13.73 -14.50
N ILE A 396 -17.15 12.85 -15.12
CA ILE A 396 -17.71 13.02 -16.47
C ILE A 396 -19.19 12.69 -16.36
N GLU A 397 -20.06 13.64 -16.70
CA GLU A 397 -21.49 13.39 -16.83
C GLU A 397 -21.76 12.82 -18.21
N LEU A 398 -22.48 11.70 -18.27
CA LEU A 398 -22.85 10.98 -19.47
C LEU A 398 -24.38 10.84 -19.52
N TYR A 399 -24.95 10.68 -20.70
CA TYR A 399 -26.39 10.45 -20.89
C TYR A 399 -26.62 9.08 -21.48
N TYR A 400 -27.43 8.27 -20.83
CA TYR A 400 -27.83 6.97 -21.32
C TYR A 400 -29.18 7.07 -22.05
N GLU A 401 -29.21 6.62 -23.30
CA GLU A 401 -30.40 6.47 -24.11
C GLU A 401 -30.25 5.17 -24.89
N SER A 402 -30.98 4.12 -24.48
CA SER A 402 -30.91 2.86 -25.19
C SER A 402 -31.44 3.04 -26.61
N ASP A 403 -30.73 2.49 -27.57
CA ASP A 403 -31.22 2.47 -28.96
C ASP A 403 -32.32 1.42 -29.09
N ASP A 404 -33.59 1.84 -29.11
CA ASP A 404 -34.78 0.98 -29.21
C ASP A 404 -34.84 0.14 -30.51
N GLY A 405 -33.81 0.19 -31.35
CA GLY A 405 -33.54 -0.85 -32.32
C GLY A 405 -34.48 -0.94 -33.54
N GLU A 406 -35.16 0.14 -33.96
CA GLU A 406 -35.83 0.09 -35.27
C GLU A 406 -34.90 0.44 -36.46
N ASP A 407 -33.70 1.03 -36.23
CA ASP A 407 -32.75 1.38 -37.28
C ASP A 407 -31.26 1.14 -36.91
N ALA A 408 -30.96 0.46 -35.80
CA ALA A 408 -29.58 0.08 -35.51
C ALA A 408 -29.11 -0.90 -36.58
N PRO A 409 -27.97 -0.65 -37.26
CA PRO A 409 -27.31 -1.75 -37.98
C PRO A 409 -27.05 -2.82 -36.90
N SER A 410 -27.68 -3.98 -37.04
CA SER A 410 -27.37 -5.13 -36.23
C SER A 410 -25.91 -5.47 -36.49
N PHE A 411 -25.01 -4.85 -35.80
CA PHE A 411 -23.72 -5.45 -35.53
C PHE A 411 -24.05 -6.57 -34.54
N ASP A 412 -24.08 -7.79 -35.04
CA ASP A 412 -23.89 -8.97 -34.25
C ASP A 412 -22.47 -8.92 -33.68
N TYR A 413 -22.22 -7.93 -32.81
CA TYR A 413 -21.24 -8.10 -31.76
C TYR A 413 -21.93 -9.07 -30.80
N GLN A 414 -21.71 -10.35 -31.02
CA GLN A 414 -21.53 -11.18 -29.86
C GLN A 414 -20.46 -10.43 -29.03
N LEU A 415 -20.87 -9.78 -27.94
CA LEU A 415 -20.01 -9.61 -26.80
C LEU A 415 -19.56 -11.05 -26.49
N GLU A 416 -18.44 -11.42 -27.04
CA GLU A 416 -17.69 -12.49 -26.46
C GLU A 416 -17.42 -11.95 -25.06
N SER A 417 -18.18 -12.44 -24.08
CA SER A 417 -17.75 -12.56 -22.69
C SER A 417 -16.26 -12.82 -22.77
N PRO A 418 -15.35 -12.01 -22.09
CA PRO A 418 -13.91 -12.18 -22.25
C PRO A 418 -13.68 -13.67 -22.35
N ASP A 419 -13.25 -14.09 -23.52
CA ASP A 419 -13.47 -15.44 -24.01
C ASP A 419 -13.06 -16.35 -22.85
N SER A 420 -13.97 -17.18 -22.33
CA SER A 420 -13.69 -17.99 -21.16
C SER A 420 -12.47 -18.89 -21.38
N SER A 421 -12.00 -18.97 -22.65
CA SER A 421 -10.73 -19.55 -23.05
C SER A 421 -9.50 -18.79 -22.51
N TYR A 422 -9.61 -17.51 -22.15
CA TYR A 422 -8.51 -16.74 -21.52
C TYR A 422 -8.49 -16.86 -20.00
N LEU A 423 -9.45 -17.52 -19.38
CA LEU A 423 -9.48 -17.76 -17.94
C LEU A 423 -8.94 -19.15 -17.63
N TYR A 424 -7.97 -19.24 -16.75
CA TYR A 424 -7.53 -20.51 -16.21
C TYR A 424 -8.63 -21.12 -15.32
N THR A 425 -8.93 -22.39 -15.54
CA THR A 425 -9.78 -23.17 -14.64
C THR A 425 -8.91 -24.10 -13.82
N PHE A 426 -9.10 -24.09 -12.51
CA PHE A 426 -8.37 -24.99 -11.63
C PHE A 426 -8.96 -26.39 -11.70
N VAL A 427 -8.10 -27.39 -11.97
CA VAL A 427 -8.44 -28.82 -11.89
C VAL A 427 -7.50 -29.44 -10.87
N SER A 428 -8.03 -29.89 -9.74
CA SER A 428 -7.28 -30.69 -8.78
C SER A 428 -7.49 -32.17 -9.08
N SER A 429 -6.45 -32.87 -9.47
CA SER A 429 -6.48 -34.32 -9.64
C SER A 429 -5.20 -34.93 -9.12
N GLU A 430 -5.28 -35.57 -7.96
CA GLU A 430 -4.16 -36.36 -7.40
C GLU A 430 -3.76 -37.53 -8.29
N SER A 431 -4.59 -37.92 -9.25
CA SER A 431 -4.37 -39.11 -10.11
C SER A 431 -3.64 -38.84 -11.41
N ASP A 432 -3.54 -37.57 -11.86
CA ASP A 432 -3.07 -37.24 -13.21
C ASP A 432 -1.74 -36.46 -13.21
N TYR A 433 -1.20 -36.10 -12.02
CA TYR A 433 0.11 -35.48 -11.94
C TYR A 433 1.22 -36.50 -12.19
N ASN A 434 2.04 -36.23 -13.19
CA ASN A 434 3.19 -37.09 -13.54
C ASN A 434 4.48 -36.25 -13.36
N TRP A 435 5.17 -36.49 -12.26
CA TRP A 435 6.45 -35.87 -11.99
C TRP A 435 7.47 -36.15 -13.09
N ILE A 436 8.11 -35.12 -13.61
CA ILE A 436 9.17 -35.24 -14.62
C ILE A 436 10.49 -34.75 -14.02
N GLU A 437 11.33 -35.69 -13.66
CA GLU A 437 12.63 -35.39 -13.05
C GLU A 437 13.57 -34.71 -14.05
N ILE A 438 13.98 -33.46 -13.76
CA ILE A 438 14.87 -32.70 -14.65
C ILE A 438 16.20 -32.32 -14.00
N ASN A 439 16.46 -32.67 -12.77
CA ASN A 439 17.71 -32.34 -12.09
C ASN A 439 18.97 -32.93 -12.77
N GLU A 440 18.82 -34.04 -13.52
CA GLU A 440 19.90 -34.68 -14.26
C GLU A 440 19.99 -34.22 -15.74
N ILE A 441 18.90 -33.70 -16.31
CA ILE A 441 18.80 -33.37 -17.74
C ILE A 441 18.61 -31.88 -18.02
N GLY A 442 18.09 -31.14 -17.06
CA GLY A 442 17.89 -29.69 -17.12
C GLY A 442 19.18 -28.90 -16.93
N THR A 443 19.12 -27.65 -17.28
CA THR A 443 20.20 -26.69 -17.04
C THR A 443 20.03 -26.08 -15.65
N ASN A 444 21.03 -26.25 -14.78
CA ASN A 444 21.02 -25.54 -13.50
C ASN A 444 21.17 -24.03 -13.77
N LEU A 445 20.23 -23.23 -13.28
CA LEU A 445 20.22 -21.78 -13.47
C LEU A 445 21.24 -21.06 -12.59
N ASN A 446 21.92 -21.77 -11.66
CA ASN A 446 22.90 -21.23 -10.73
C ASN A 446 22.38 -20.03 -9.92
N LEU A 447 21.12 -20.08 -9.54
CA LEU A 447 20.54 -19.13 -8.63
C LEU A 447 21.19 -19.28 -7.24
N THR A 448 21.21 -18.19 -6.51
CA THR A 448 21.61 -18.12 -5.10
C THR A 448 20.42 -17.59 -4.32
N ASP A 449 20.57 -17.51 -3.02
CA ASP A 449 19.62 -16.80 -2.18
C ASP A 449 19.28 -15.42 -2.75
N ASP A 450 18.02 -15.04 -2.69
CA ASP A 450 17.49 -13.74 -3.18
C ASP A 450 17.98 -13.35 -4.58
N SER A 451 17.86 -14.23 -5.55
CA SER A 451 18.29 -13.95 -6.91
C SER A 451 17.24 -14.28 -7.99
N VAL A 452 17.35 -13.58 -9.11
CA VAL A 452 16.49 -13.78 -10.28
C VAL A 452 17.33 -13.92 -11.56
N ILE A 453 16.85 -14.73 -12.49
CA ILE A 453 17.38 -14.76 -13.85
C ILE A 453 16.29 -14.30 -14.80
N PRO A 454 16.42 -13.11 -15.41
CA PRO A 454 15.48 -12.62 -16.40
C PRO A 454 15.73 -13.26 -17.78
N ASP A 455 14.72 -13.13 -18.63
CA ASP A 455 14.82 -13.44 -20.07
C ASP A 455 15.23 -14.88 -20.41
N VAL A 456 14.87 -15.87 -19.60
CA VAL A 456 15.04 -17.29 -19.91
C VAL A 456 14.17 -17.65 -21.12
N ASP A 457 14.77 -18.12 -22.20
CA ASP A 457 14.08 -18.43 -23.46
C ASP A 457 13.26 -19.72 -23.32
N LEU A 458 11.96 -19.66 -23.57
CA LEU A 458 11.07 -20.82 -23.55
C LEU A 458 11.33 -21.77 -24.73
N GLY A 459 11.83 -21.24 -25.84
CA GLY A 459 12.00 -21.97 -27.09
C GLY A 459 10.74 -22.09 -27.94
N PHE A 460 9.61 -21.56 -27.47
CA PHE A 460 8.32 -21.49 -28.16
C PHE A 460 7.50 -20.31 -27.59
N GLU A 461 6.34 -20.03 -28.20
CA GLU A 461 5.39 -19.04 -27.73
C GLU A 461 4.37 -19.68 -26.80
N PHE A 462 4.29 -19.18 -25.55
CA PHE A 462 3.32 -19.60 -24.54
C PHE A 462 2.30 -18.50 -24.32
N ASN A 463 1.02 -18.83 -24.39
CA ASN A 463 -0.06 -17.88 -24.14
C ASN A 463 -0.48 -17.92 -22.66
N TYR A 464 -0.34 -16.78 -21.98
CA TYR A 464 -0.76 -16.59 -20.60
C TYR A 464 -1.82 -15.49 -20.53
N TYR A 465 -3.05 -15.83 -20.15
CA TYR A 465 -4.22 -14.95 -20.21
C TYR A 465 -4.41 -14.26 -21.57
N GLY A 466 -4.21 -15.00 -22.66
CA GLY A 466 -4.35 -14.52 -24.03
C GLY A 466 -3.17 -13.74 -24.60
N GLU A 467 -2.16 -13.41 -23.79
CA GLU A 467 -0.96 -12.70 -24.24
C GLU A 467 0.18 -13.68 -24.54
N PRO A 468 0.87 -13.54 -25.69
CA PRO A 468 1.95 -14.44 -26.07
C PRO A 468 3.31 -14.04 -25.47
N TYR A 469 3.99 -14.99 -24.86
CA TYR A 469 5.33 -14.82 -24.28
C TYR A 469 6.30 -15.87 -24.80
N THR A 470 7.53 -15.46 -25.04
CA THR A 470 8.63 -16.34 -25.45
C THR A 470 9.73 -16.45 -24.41
N LYS A 471 9.62 -15.68 -23.36
CA LYS A 471 10.62 -15.58 -22.29
C LYS A 471 9.97 -15.61 -20.92
N LEU A 472 10.75 -16.03 -19.94
CA LEU A 472 10.34 -16.16 -18.55
C LEU A 472 11.43 -15.64 -17.64
N THR A 473 11.06 -14.97 -16.55
CA THR A 473 11.94 -14.68 -15.42
C THR A 473 11.74 -15.76 -14.39
N VAL A 474 12.83 -16.30 -13.85
CA VAL A 474 12.80 -17.32 -12.79
C VAL A 474 13.45 -16.76 -11.53
N CYS A 475 12.78 -16.89 -10.40
CA CYS A 475 13.24 -16.42 -9.09
C CYS A 475 13.61 -17.60 -8.18
N SER A 476 14.64 -17.40 -7.36
CA SER A 476 14.99 -18.33 -6.27
C SER A 476 13.80 -18.61 -5.34
N ASN A 477 13.00 -17.62 -5.06
CA ASN A 477 11.90 -17.63 -4.09
C ASN A 477 10.60 -18.25 -4.61
N GLY A 478 10.72 -19.28 -5.47
CA GLY A 478 9.63 -20.20 -5.84
C GLY A 478 8.58 -19.63 -6.79
N TRP A 479 8.92 -18.59 -7.58
CA TRP A 479 8.03 -18.02 -8.57
C TRP A 479 8.70 -17.79 -9.93
N VAL A 480 7.86 -17.65 -10.93
CA VAL A 480 8.23 -17.21 -12.27
C VAL A 480 7.33 -16.07 -12.72
N SER A 481 7.80 -15.27 -13.68
CA SER A 481 7.00 -14.18 -14.24
C SER A 481 7.31 -13.96 -15.70
N PHE A 482 6.27 -13.68 -16.48
CA PHE A 482 6.41 -13.25 -17.88
C PHE A 482 6.68 -11.74 -17.98
N GLU A 483 6.26 -10.96 -16.97
CA GLU A 483 6.43 -9.50 -16.89
C GLU A 483 6.97 -9.09 -15.49
N PRO A 484 8.26 -9.35 -15.20
CA PRO A 484 8.80 -9.13 -13.85
C PRO A 484 8.93 -7.66 -13.44
N CYS A 485 8.82 -6.73 -14.41
CA CYS A 485 8.87 -5.29 -14.17
C CYS A 485 7.91 -4.55 -15.10
N LEU A 486 7.25 -3.53 -14.58
CA LEU A 486 6.59 -2.53 -15.43
C LEU A 486 7.67 -1.73 -16.16
N LYS A 487 7.66 -1.77 -17.49
CA LYS A 487 8.46 -0.86 -18.31
C LYS A 487 7.68 0.44 -18.44
N ALA A 488 8.17 1.52 -17.85
CA ALA A 488 7.72 2.85 -18.26
C ALA A 488 8.07 3.06 -19.74
N GLU A 489 7.09 3.35 -20.59
CA GLU A 489 7.34 3.63 -22.01
C GLU A 489 8.34 4.77 -22.14
N GLY A 490 9.38 4.55 -22.95
CA GLY A 490 10.46 5.52 -23.18
C GLY A 490 11.61 5.47 -22.16
N SER A 491 11.55 4.60 -21.17
CA SER A 491 12.69 4.33 -20.27
C SER A 491 13.74 3.52 -21.04
N SER A 492 14.97 4.05 -21.08
CA SER A 492 16.15 3.30 -21.53
C SER A 492 16.71 2.37 -20.45
N ASN A 493 16.07 2.32 -19.29
CA ASN A 493 16.50 1.48 -18.20
C ASN A 493 16.12 0.03 -18.51
N GLU A 494 17.10 -0.85 -18.45
CA GLU A 494 16.88 -2.28 -18.48
C GLU A 494 16.05 -2.65 -17.25
N CYS A 495 15.05 -3.52 -17.45
CA CYS A 495 14.31 -4.12 -16.35
C CYS A 495 15.31 -4.87 -15.46
N ASN A 496 15.33 -4.55 -14.19
CA ASN A 496 16.11 -5.26 -13.18
C ASN A 496 15.11 -5.82 -12.16
N PRO A 497 14.59 -7.04 -12.40
CA PRO A 497 13.61 -7.62 -11.50
C PRO A 497 14.20 -7.86 -10.12
N LEU A 498 13.39 -7.64 -9.10
CA LEU A 498 13.76 -7.86 -7.71
C LEU A 498 13.38 -9.30 -7.30
N PRO A 499 14.17 -9.95 -6.44
CA PRO A 499 13.88 -11.28 -5.92
C PRO A 499 12.83 -11.20 -4.80
N TYR A 500 11.58 -10.91 -5.14
CA TYR A 500 10.51 -10.83 -4.15
C TYR A 500 10.37 -12.16 -3.39
N PHE A 501 10.43 -12.08 -2.07
CA PHE A 501 10.28 -13.21 -1.14
C PHE A 501 9.10 -13.03 -0.16
N TYR A 502 8.49 -11.86 -0.15
CA TYR A 502 7.34 -11.58 0.71
C TYR A 502 6.09 -12.32 0.23
N ASN A 503 5.50 -13.16 1.08
CA ASN A 503 4.29 -13.95 0.80
C ASN A 503 3.03 -13.08 0.67
N ASN A 504 3.08 -12.10 -0.22
CA ASN A 504 1.93 -11.27 -0.56
C ASN A 504 0.97 -12.03 -1.49
N SER A 505 -0.30 -11.69 -1.46
CA SER A 505 -1.26 -12.23 -2.42
C SER A 505 -0.78 -12.00 -3.86
N ILE A 506 -0.81 -13.04 -4.68
CA ILE A 506 -0.50 -12.93 -6.12
C ILE A 506 -1.42 -11.88 -6.74
N GLY A 507 -0.83 -10.95 -7.51
CA GLY A 507 -1.55 -9.79 -8.05
C GLY A 507 -1.51 -8.55 -7.14
N HIS A 508 -0.79 -8.61 -6.04
CA HIS A 508 -0.49 -7.43 -5.23
C HIS A 508 0.38 -6.45 -6.03
N THR A 509 0.15 -5.15 -5.84
CA THR A 509 0.83 -4.06 -6.59
C THR A 509 2.36 -4.01 -6.39
N ILE A 510 2.89 -4.74 -5.43
CA ILE A 510 4.32 -4.81 -5.09
C ILE A 510 5.03 -5.97 -5.79
N GLY A 511 4.31 -7.00 -6.24
CA GLY A 511 4.90 -8.18 -6.86
C GLY A 511 5.18 -8.03 -8.36
N PRO A 512 5.87 -9.01 -8.98
CA PRO A 512 5.96 -9.10 -10.42
C PRO A 512 4.59 -9.33 -11.06
N TYR A 513 4.40 -8.79 -12.28
CA TYR A 513 3.19 -8.99 -13.05
C TYR A 513 3.26 -10.32 -13.82
N ALA A 514 2.11 -10.82 -14.29
CA ALA A 514 2.03 -12.08 -15.00
C ALA A 514 2.81 -13.22 -14.30
N MET A 515 2.61 -13.33 -12.99
CA MET A 515 3.33 -14.21 -12.07
C MET A 515 2.64 -15.56 -11.94
N ILE A 516 3.43 -16.62 -11.88
CA ILE A 516 3.02 -17.96 -11.46
C ILE A 516 3.92 -18.36 -10.29
N ALA A 517 3.34 -18.75 -9.18
CA ALA A 517 4.08 -19.09 -7.97
C ALA A 517 3.64 -20.45 -7.42
N PRO A 518 4.27 -21.54 -7.84
CA PRO A 518 3.95 -22.87 -7.31
C PRO A 518 4.24 -23.01 -5.82
N PHE A 519 5.25 -22.31 -5.33
CA PHE A 519 5.57 -22.27 -3.90
C PHE A 519 6.30 -20.95 -3.59
N PHE A 520 5.54 -19.92 -3.22
CA PHE A 520 6.05 -18.58 -2.98
C PHE A 520 6.45 -18.43 -1.52
N ASP A 521 7.75 -18.48 -1.26
CA ASP A 521 8.33 -18.33 0.08
C ASP A 521 9.77 -17.81 -0.02
N ASP A 522 10.32 -17.36 1.09
CA ASP A 522 11.73 -17.01 1.24
C ASP A 522 12.57 -18.31 1.27
N LEU A 523 13.04 -18.70 0.10
CA LEU A 523 13.84 -19.92 -0.10
C LEU A 523 15.32 -19.59 -0.08
N ASP A 524 16.08 -20.27 0.78
CA ASP A 524 17.46 -19.93 1.14
C ASP A 524 18.47 -21.01 0.69
N ASP A 525 19.70 -20.61 0.49
CA ASP A 525 20.86 -21.49 0.20
C ASP A 525 21.66 -21.87 1.45
N ASN A 526 21.10 -21.69 2.63
CA ASN A 526 21.70 -21.96 3.92
C ASN A 526 23.01 -21.16 4.14
N GLY A 527 22.95 -19.85 3.87
CA GLY A 527 24.09 -18.95 3.98
C GLY A 527 25.23 -19.31 3.01
N GLY A 528 24.90 -19.86 1.84
CA GLY A 528 25.85 -20.28 0.83
C GLY A 528 26.58 -21.58 1.14
N THR A 529 26.12 -22.36 2.12
CA THR A 529 26.72 -23.65 2.49
C THR A 529 26.22 -24.81 1.64
N GLU A 530 25.05 -24.65 1.01
CA GLU A 530 24.43 -25.62 0.11
C GLU A 530 24.19 -25.02 -1.28
N PRO A 531 24.33 -25.79 -2.35
CA PRO A 531 24.00 -25.27 -3.68
C PRO A 531 22.48 -25.05 -3.78
N PHE A 532 22.09 -23.85 -4.23
CA PHE A 532 20.72 -23.55 -4.57
C PHE A 532 20.39 -24.14 -5.92
N ASN A 533 19.54 -25.15 -5.98
CA ASN A 533 19.32 -25.95 -7.19
C ASN A 533 17.98 -25.62 -7.83
N VAL A 534 18.00 -24.73 -8.82
CA VAL A 534 16.86 -24.48 -9.70
C VAL A 534 17.23 -24.90 -11.10
N TYR A 535 16.48 -25.85 -11.64
CA TYR A 535 16.71 -26.40 -12.97
C TYR A 535 15.67 -25.91 -13.95
N PHE A 536 16.10 -25.71 -15.19
CA PHE A 536 15.24 -25.33 -16.31
C PHE A 536 15.43 -26.33 -17.44
N TRP A 537 14.33 -26.80 -18.02
CA TRP A 537 14.32 -27.65 -19.18
C TRP A 537 13.24 -27.21 -20.16
N THR A 538 13.54 -27.28 -21.46
CA THR A 538 12.59 -27.08 -22.56
C THR A 538 12.82 -28.08 -23.67
N ASN A 539 11.74 -28.53 -24.30
CA ASN A 539 11.82 -29.32 -25.53
C ASN A 539 11.94 -28.43 -26.79
N ASN A 540 11.93 -27.09 -26.62
CA ASN A 540 11.93 -26.10 -27.72
C ASN A 540 10.77 -26.24 -28.72
N GLN A 541 9.64 -26.77 -28.30
CA GLN A 541 8.45 -26.96 -29.13
C GLN A 541 7.18 -26.49 -28.44
N ASP A 542 6.88 -27.03 -27.29
CA ASP A 542 5.60 -26.82 -26.60
C ASP A 542 5.65 -27.03 -25.08
N SER A 543 6.81 -27.39 -24.49
CA SER A 543 6.88 -27.70 -23.07
C SER A 543 8.13 -27.14 -22.41
N VAL A 544 7.92 -26.55 -21.21
CA VAL A 544 8.96 -26.06 -20.33
C VAL A 544 8.71 -26.59 -18.92
N ILE A 545 9.78 -26.90 -18.20
CA ILE A 545 9.75 -27.31 -16.80
C ILE A 545 10.75 -26.46 -16.03
N VAL A 546 10.31 -25.88 -14.92
CA VAL A 546 11.17 -25.25 -13.91
C VAL A 546 11.03 -26.05 -12.63
N GLU A 547 12.14 -26.51 -12.08
CA GLU A 547 12.18 -27.34 -10.89
C GLU A 547 13.08 -26.71 -9.83
N TRP A 548 12.53 -26.44 -8.66
CA TRP A 548 13.27 -26.12 -7.44
C TRP A 548 13.54 -27.44 -6.73
N PHE A 549 14.79 -27.85 -6.67
CA PHE A 549 15.19 -29.16 -6.21
C PHE A 549 15.94 -29.10 -4.88
N ASN A 550 15.32 -29.68 -3.84
CA ASN A 550 15.92 -29.80 -2.51
C ASN A 550 16.35 -28.42 -1.93
N VAL A 551 15.49 -27.42 -2.05
CA VAL A 551 15.71 -26.08 -1.55
C VAL A 551 15.22 -25.93 -0.11
N ALA A 552 15.93 -25.17 0.71
CA ALA A 552 15.55 -24.93 2.08
C ALA A 552 14.63 -23.69 2.19
N GLN A 553 13.76 -23.66 3.20
CA GLN A 553 13.11 -22.44 3.64
C GLN A 553 14.04 -21.71 4.62
N ARG A 554 14.04 -20.38 4.63
CA ARG A 554 14.91 -19.56 5.48
C ARG A 554 14.86 -19.94 6.97
N LYS A 555 13.68 -20.31 7.48
CA LYS A 555 13.51 -20.75 8.88
C LYS A 555 14.14 -22.12 9.19
N ASN A 556 14.41 -22.94 8.19
CA ASN A 556 14.99 -24.26 8.38
C ASN A 556 16.48 -24.21 8.70
N ASP A 557 17.12 -23.12 8.42
CA ASP A 557 18.53 -22.86 8.48
C ASP A 557 19.07 -22.77 9.90
N GLU A 558 18.50 -21.89 10.70
CA GLU A 558 18.98 -21.59 12.04
C GLU A 558 18.36 -22.48 13.12
N HIS A 559 17.12 -22.94 12.93
CA HIS A 559 16.30 -23.54 13.98
C HIS A 559 15.94 -25.00 13.71
N CYS A 560 16.06 -25.49 12.49
CA CYS A 560 15.74 -26.86 12.14
C CYS A 560 16.67 -27.45 11.08
N PRO A 561 17.96 -27.73 11.43
CA PRO A 561 18.95 -28.26 10.46
C PRO A 561 18.59 -29.65 9.91
N ASP A 562 17.65 -30.35 10.52
CA ASP A 562 17.15 -31.67 10.11
C ASP A 562 15.75 -31.61 9.43
N CYS A 563 15.23 -30.41 9.13
CA CYS A 563 13.97 -30.27 8.41
C CYS A 563 14.09 -30.70 6.95
N GLU A 564 13.02 -31.28 6.44
CA GLU A 564 12.94 -31.68 5.03
C GLU A 564 13.02 -30.42 4.13
N LYS A 565 13.78 -30.55 3.06
CA LYS A 565 13.89 -29.55 2.01
C LYS A 565 12.80 -29.76 0.99
N GLU A 566 12.32 -28.68 0.42
CA GLU A 566 11.24 -28.69 -0.55
C GLU A 566 11.74 -29.04 -1.96
N THR A 567 10.96 -29.82 -2.68
CA THR A 567 11.15 -30.05 -4.10
C THR A 567 9.81 -29.92 -4.81
N PHE A 568 9.73 -29.01 -5.75
CA PHE A 568 8.51 -28.71 -6.50
C PHE A 568 8.86 -28.28 -7.92
N GLN A 569 7.89 -28.35 -8.83
CA GLN A 569 8.10 -27.95 -10.21
C GLN A 569 6.88 -27.23 -10.79
N LEU A 570 7.15 -26.43 -11.80
CA LEU A 570 6.18 -25.80 -12.68
C LEU A 570 6.34 -26.36 -14.08
N ILE A 571 5.27 -26.82 -14.68
CA ILE A 571 5.25 -27.24 -16.09
C ILE A 571 4.35 -26.28 -16.88
N LEU A 572 4.90 -25.70 -17.95
CA LEU A 572 4.16 -24.94 -18.95
C LEU A 572 4.05 -25.80 -20.23
N ASP A 573 2.85 -26.10 -20.68
CA ASP A 573 2.61 -27.00 -21.78
C ASP A 573 1.58 -26.46 -22.78
N ASN A 574 1.96 -26.34 -24.03
CA ASN A 574 1.11 -25.95 -25.15
C ASN A 574 0.67 -27.14 -26.05
N ALA A 575 1.03 -28.37 -25.71
CA ALA A 575 0.87 -29.54 -26.61
C ALA A 575 -0.58 -29.82 -27.06
N ASN A 576 -1.58 -29.30 -26.34
CA ASN A 576 -2.99 -29.54 -26.61
C ASN A 576 -3.79 -28.24 -26.87
N THR A 577 -3.15 -27.12 -27.12
CA THR A 577 -3.84 -25.84 -27.37
C THR A 577 -4.10 -25.64 -28.86
N ASN A 578 -5.31 -25.21 -29.21
CA ASN A 578 -5.73 -24.97 -30.60
C ASN A 578 -5.35 -23.57 -31.12
N GLY A 579 -4.23 -23.02 -30.68
CA GLY A 579 -3.60 -21.82 -31.28
C GLY A 579 -4.12 -20.47 -30.84
N ILE A 580 -5.16 -20.40 -30.01
CA ILE A 580 -5.69 -19.14 -29.41
C ILE A 580 -5.91 -19.28 -27.90
N ASP A 581 -5.87 -20.51 -27.41
CA ASP A 581 -6.14 -20.81 -26.00
C ASP A 581 -4.87 -20.62 -25.17
N ASN A 582 -5.04 -20.32 -23.88
CA ASN A 582 -3.96 -20.31 -22.92
C ASN A 582 -3.20 -21.65 -22.92
N GLY A 583 -1.90 -21.59 -22.70
CA GLY A 583 -1.12 -22.78 -22.37
C GLY A 583 -1.54 -23.38 -21.04
N ASN A 584 -1.33 -24.68 -20.86
CA ASN A 584 -1.58 -25.35 -19.58
C ASN A 584 -0.48 -25.03 -18.57
N ILE A 585 -0.88 -24.84 -17.32
CA ILE A 585 0.00 -24.66 -16.16
C ILE A 585 -0.25 -25.84 -15.23
N ILE A 586 0.80 -26.59 -14.94
CA ILE A 586 0.75 -27.83 -14.15
C ILE A 586 1.76 -27.74 -13.02
#